data_1c1db6725f7436cb71a094fa6aa0a982
#
_entry.id   1c1db6725f7436cb71a094fa6aa0a982
#
_cell.length_a   1.000
_cell.length_b   1.000
_cell.length_c   1.000
_cell.angle_alpha   90.00
_cell.angle_beta   90.00
_cell.angle_gamma   90.00
#
_symmetry.space_group_name_H-M   'P 1'
#
loop_
_entity.id
_entity.type
_entity.pdbx_description
1 polymer ?
#
loop_
_entity_poly.entity_id
_entity_poly.type
_entity_poly.pdbx_seq_one_letter_code
_entity_poly.pdbx_strand_id
1 'polypeptide(L)'
;MALMAFIATTASFAQWSVGSITVQPKIGINGANITDADNSDSRIGLVLGGEFEYRVSPIFSLSAGALYSMQGCKGTAEDDDGNTGDVSLKLDYINVPILANVYVVKGLAIKLGIQPGFNVRHKASATVSGVNVTTNLPGIKSVDFSIPIGVSYEFNRFVIDGRYNFGVTKLIDGADSKHSVFQFTFGYKFAL
;
A
#
# COMPACT_ATOMS: atom_id res chain seq x y z
N MET A 1 -24.06 20.11 -18.96
CA MET A 1 -25.15 19.59 -18.10
C MET A 1 -25.57 18.16 -18.44
N ALA A 2 -24.65 17.26 -18.77
CA ALA A 2 -24.97 15.87 -19.12
C ALA A 2 -24.37 14.81 -18.18
N LEU A 3 -23.68 15.23 -17.10
CA LEU A 3 -22.99 14.29 -16.17
C LEU A 3 -23.79 13.98 -14.89
N MET A 4 -24.95 14.60 -14.70
CA MET A 4 -25.79 14.38 -13.50
C MET A 4 -26.96 13.41 -13.70
N ALA A 5 -27.19 12.90 -14.91
CA ALA A 5 -28.33 12.03 -15.21
C ALA A 5 -28.08 10.53 -15.01
N PHE A 6 -26.85 10.10 -14.64
CA PHE A 6 -26.50 8.69 -14.51
C PHE A 6 -26.59 8.13 -13.08
N ILE A 7 -26.97 8.94 -12.09
CA ILE A 7 -27.01 8.53 -10.67
C ILE A 7 -28.40 8.02 -10.24
N ALA A 8 -29.39 8.00 -11.12
CA ALA A 8 -30.78 7.69 -10.76
C ALA A 8 -31.27 6.28 -11.15
N THR A 9 -30.40 5.33 -11.48
CA THR A 9 -30.83 3.93 -11.64
C THR A 9 -30.48 3.15 -10.37
N THR A 10 -31.43 3.11 -9.54
CA THR A 10 -31.69 2.42 -8.29
C THR A 10 -31.10 1.02 -8.13
N ALA A 11 -30.53 0.82 -6.92
CA ALA A 11 -30.74 -0.34 -6.09
C ALA A 11 -30.29 -1.71 -6.63
N SER A 12 -28.98 -1.90 -6.82
CA SER A 12 -28.32 -3.19 -6.55
C SER A 12 -26.80 -3.08 -6.71
N PHE A 13 -26.19 -2.00 -6.23
CA PHE A 13 -24.74 -1.79 -6.34
C PHE A 13 -23.94 -2.58 -5.32
N ALA A 14 -24.57 -2.95 -4.17
CA ALA A 14 -23.87 -3.67 -3.13
C ALA A 14 -24.07 -5.19 -3.29
N GLN A 15 -23.00 -5.94 -3.34
CA GLN A 15 -23.05 -7.40 -3.19
C GLN A 15 -23.39 -7.81 -1.75
N TRP A 16 -23.17 -6.90 -0.80
CA TRP A 16 -23.38 -7.08 0.63
C TRP A 16 -24.45 -6.11 1.13
N SER A 17 -25.33 -6.60 2.01
CA SER A 17 -26.41 -5.79 2.60
C SER A 17 -25.85 -4.70 3.52
N VAL A 18 -26.60 -3.60 3.65
CA VAL A 18 -26.28 -2.55 4.62
C VAL A 18 -26.27 -3.14 6.03
N GLY A 19 -25.26 -2.76 6.84
CA GLY A 19 -25.03 -3.30 8.16
C GLY A 19 -24.18 -4.58 8.19
N SER A 20 -23.86 -5.17 7.03
CA SER A 20 -22.98 -6.35 7.00
C SER A 20 -21.53 -5.99 7.31
N ILE A 21 -20.87 -6.90 8.01
CA ILE A 21 -19.43 -6.89 8.23
C ILE A 21 -18.82 -8.01 7.40
N THR A 22 -17.76 -7.69 6.68
CA THR A 22 -16.99 -8.70 5.94
C THR A 22 -15.52 -8.64 6.35
N VAL A 23 -14.86 -9.80 6.31
CA VAL A 23 -13.40 -9.91 6.46
C VAL A 23 -12.79 -10.34 5.14
N GLN A 24 -11.68 -9.71 4.78
CA GLN A 24 -11.00 -9.94 3.52
C GLN A 24 -9.51 -10.22 3.76
N PRO A 25 -9.07 -11.49 3.88
CA PRO A 25 -7.66 -11.82 3.71
C PRO A 25 -7.19 -11.42 2.31
N LYS A 26 -5.97 -10.89 2.23
CA LYS A 26 -5.37 -10.38 0.99
C LYS A 26 -3.91 -10.79 0.88
N ILE A 27 -3.49 -11.01 -0.34
CA ILE A 27 -2.09 -11.18 -0.72
C ILE A 27 -1.82 -10.36 -1.98
N GLY A 28 -0.61 -9.88 -2.15
CA GLY A 28 -0.26 -9.12 -3.33
C GLY A 28 1.19 -8.68 -3.37
N ILE A 29 1.44 -7.74 -4.24
CA ILE A 29 2.75 -7.13 -4.46
C ILE A 29 2.67 -5.62 -4.32
N ASN A 30 3.77 -5.00 -3.96
CA ASN A 30 3.96 -3.58 -4.06
C ASN A 30 5.24 -3.23 -4.84
N GLY A 31 5.22 -2.07 -5.47
CA GLY A 31 6.39 -1.38 -5.98
C GLY A 31 6.60 -0.16 -5.08
N ALA A 32 7.63 -0.19 -4.25
CA ALA A 32 7.96 0.88 -3.35
C ALA A 32 9.16 1.65 -3.86
N ASN A 33 9.08 2.97 -3.79
CA ASN A 33 10.19 3.88 -4.06
C ASN A 33 10.25 4.96 -2.96
N ILE A 34 11.37 5.63 -2.86
CA ILE A 34 11.58 6.77 -1.99
C ILE A 34 11.74 7.99 -2.87
N THR A 35 10.89 9.00 -2.70
CA THR A 35 11.00 10.26 -3.43
C THR A 35 12.29 10.99 -3.00
N ASP A 36 12.87 11.77 -3.93
CA ASP A 36 14.09 12.55 -3.73
C ASP A 36 15.38 11.72 -3.44
N ALA A 37 15.37 10.43 -3.79
CA ALA A 37 16.57 9.62 -3.87
C ALA A 37 17.01 9.53 -5.33
N ASP A 38 18.02 10.33 -5.71
CA ASP A 38 18.60 10.31 -7.06
C ASP A 38 19.12 8.91 -7.38
N ASN A 39 18.77 8.37 -8.56
CA ASN A 39 19.13 7.01 -9.03
C ASN A 39 18.56 5.85 -8.19
N SER A 40 17.38 6.01 -7.56
CA SER A 40 16.74 4.89 -6.88
C SER A 40 15.71 4.17 -7.75
N ASP A 41 15.85 2.87 -7.84
CA ASP A 41 14.87 1.99 -8.50
C ASP A 41 13.83 1.47 -7.52
N SER A 42 12.61 1.27 -8.03
CA SER A 42 11.53 0.70 -7.24
C SER A 42 11.84 -0.73 -6.80
N ARG A 43 11.68 -0.99 -5.51
CA ARG A 43 11.76 -2.35 -4.99
C ARG A 43 10.39 -3.01 -5.05
N ILE A 44 10.33 -4.19 -5.70
CA ILE A 44 9.14 -5.05 -5.64
C ILE A 44 9.16 -5.82 -4.33
N GLY A 45 8.05 -5.77 -3.58
CA GLY A 45 7.85 -6.43 -2.31
C GLY A 45 6.53 -7.19 -2.24
N LEU A 46 6.40 -8.04 -1.23
CA LEU A 46 5.17 -8.76 -0.92
C LEU A 46 4.29 -7.95 0.03
N VAL A 47 2.97 -8.10 -0.14
CA VAL A 47 1.95 -7.61 0.79
C VAL A 47 1.08 -8.78 1.21
N LEU A 48 0.85 -8.92 2.52
CA LEU A 48 0.03 -9.97 3.11
C LEU A 48 -0.73 -9.41 4.31
N GLY A 49 -2.00 -9.75 4.46
CA GLY A 49 -2.78 -9.38 5.64
C GLY A 49 -4.28 -9.49 5.44
N GLY A 50 -5.04 -8.63 6.10
CA GLY A 50 -6.49 -8.63 6.01
C GLY A 50 -7.11 -7.27 6.32
N GLU A 51 -8.30 -7.06 5.81
CA GLU A 51 -9.14 -5.89 6.07
C GLU A 51 -10.53 -6.34 6.48
N PHE A 52 -11.11 -5.64 7.44
CA PHE A 52 -12.54 -5.69 7.76
C PHE A 52 -13.23 -4.56 7.02
N GLU A 53 -14.43 -4.81 6.53
CA GLU A 53 -15.25 -3.80 5.88
C GLU A 53 -16.66 -3.82 6.47
N TYR A 54 -17.14 -2.65 6.88
CA TYR A 54 -18.51 -2.43 7.34
C TYR A 54 -19.29 -1.66 6.29
N ARG A 55 -20.42 -2.22 5.84
CA ARG A 55 -21.31 -1.62 4.84
C ARG A 55 -22.24 -0.61 5.51
N VAL A 56 -21.95 0.69 5.35
CA VAL A 56 -22.74 1.78 5.94
C VAL A 56 -23.98 2.10 5.11
N SER A 57 -23.86 2.05 3.79
CA SER A 57 -24.97 2.31 2.86
C SER A 57 -24.78 1.49 1.57
N PRO A 58 -25.75 1.46 0.64
CA PRO A 58 -25.61 0.73 -0.62
C PRO A 58 -24.39 1.14 -1.45
N ILE A 59 -23.96 2.40 -1.32
CA ILE A 59 -22.85 2.97 -2.10
C ILE A 59 -21.61 3.29 -1.26
N PHE A 60 -21.64 3.07 0.07
CA PHE A 60 -20.57 3.50 0.95
C PHE A 60 -20.25 2.44 2.01
N SER A 61 -18.96 2.19 2.22
CA SER A 61 -18.47 1.38 3.33
C SER A 61 -17.20 1.98 3.93
N LEU A 62 -16.92 1.57 5.16
CA LEU A 62 -15.66 1.84 5.85
C LEU A 62 -14.89 0.54 5.99
N SER A 63 -13.59 0.58 5.77
CA SER A 63 -12.73 -0.57 6.01
C SER A 63 -11.50 -0.20 6.83
N ALA A 64 -11.06 -1.14 7.65
CA ALA A 64 -9.83 -1.06 8.42
C ALA A 64 -9.12 -2.41 8.42
N GLY A 65 -7.80 -2.43 8.47
CA GLY A 65 -7.06 -3.68 8.40
C GLY A 65 -5.65 -3.61 8.93
N ALA A 66 -4.93 -4.71 8.78
CA ALA A 66 -3.50 -4.81 9.05
C ALA A 66 -2.83 -5.57 7.89
N LEU A 67 -1.81 -4.96 7.31
CA LEU A 67 -1.07 -5.50 6.17
C LEU A 67 0.42 -5.47 6.47
N TYR A 68 1.07 -6.62 6.45
CA TYR A 68 2.52 -6.69 6.38
C TYR A 68 2.95 -6.35 4.95
N SER A 69 3.86 -5.42 4.79
CA SER A 69 4.28 -4.86 3.51
C SER A 69 5.80 -4.74 3.45
N MET A 70 6.41 -5.46 2.52
CA MET A 70 7.83 -5.35 2.23
C MET A 70 8.06 -4.15 1.32
N GLN A 71 8.78 -3.14 1.79
CA GLN A 71 9.03 -1.89 1.07
C GLN A 71 10.53 -1.58 0.99
N GLY A 72 10.87 -0.41 0.45
CA GLY A 72 12.23 0.08 0.33
C GLY A 72 12.58 0.49 -1.09
N CYS A 73 13.86 0.63 -1.36
CA CYS A 73 14.37 0.95 -2.69
C CYS A 73 15.63 0.12 -3.00
N LYS A 74 16.00 0.13 -4.27
CA LYS A 74 17.28 -0.38 -4.76
C LYS A 74 18.03 0.77 -5.41
N GLY A 75 19.33 0.69 -5.41
CA GLY A 75 20.19 1.66 -6.09
C GLY A 75 21.55 1.05 -6.35
N THR A 76 22.35 1.76 -7.11
CA THR A 76 23.75 1.40 -7.39
C THR A 76 24.63 2.42 -6.69
N ALA A 77 25.62 1.98 -5.95
CA ALA A 77 26.68 2.81 -5.40
C ALA A 77 27.98 2.53 -6.14
N GLU A 78 28.72 3.57 -6.45
CA GLU A 78 30.05 3.50 -7.05
C GLU A 78 31.08 3.77 -5.94
N ASP A 79 32.09 2.92 -5.83
CA ASP A 79 33.19 3.17 -4.90
C ASP A 79 34.26 4.08 -5.52
N ASP A 80 35.24 4.55 -4.71
CA ASP A 80 36.31 5.46 -5.14
C ASP A 80 37.21 4.83 -6.21
N ASP A 81 37.17 3.51 -6.42
CA ASP A 81 37.91 2.77 -7.44
C ASP A 81 37.08 2.55 -8.73
N GLY A 82 35.86 3.11 -8.84
CA GLY A 82 34.99 3.01 -10.01
C GLY A 82 34.23 1.67 -10.11
N ASN A 83 34.22 0.82 -9.07
CA ASN A 83 33.43 -0.39 -9.06
C ASN A 83 31.99 -0.09 -8.63
N THR A 84 31.03 -0.55 -9.42
CA THR A 84 29.61 -0.42 -9.09
C THR A 84 29.14 -1.57 -8.21
N GLY A 85 28.46 -1.25 -7.12
CA GLY A 85 27.85 -2.21 -6.21
C GLY A 85 26.35 -2.00 -6.08
N ASP A 86 25.58 -3.09 -6.01
CA ASP A 86 24.13 -3.04 -5.75
C ASP A 86 23.86 -2.72 -4.28
N VAL A 87 23.12 -1.65 -4.02
CA VAL A 87 22.64 -1.28 -2.69
C VAL A 87 21.14 -1.51 -2.62
N SER A 88 20.67 -2.16 -1.58
CA SER A 88 19.25 -2.42 -1.36
C SER A 88 18.86 -2.00 0.06
N LEU A 89 17.91 -1.08 0.14
CA LEU A 89 17.27 -0.69 1.37
C LEU A 89 16.01 -1.54 1.57
N LYS A 90 15.95 -2.30 2.67
CA LYS A 90 14.83 -3.19 3.01
C LYS A 90 14.11 -2.60 4.23
N LEU A 91 12.90 -2.13 4.00
CA LEU A 91 12.02 -1.57 5.02
C LEU A 91 10.72 -2.35 5.02
N ASP A 92 10.45 -3.09 6.09
CA ASP A 92 9.20 -3.83 6.20
C ASP A 92 8.31 -3.13 7.22
N TYR A 93 7.02 -3.00 6.87
CA TYR A 93 6.02 -2.28 7.67
C TYR A 93 4.82 -3.16 8.00
N ILE A 94 4.23 -2.92 9.17
CA ILE A 94 2.84 -3.26 9.43
C ILE A 94 2.03 -2.00 9.17
N ASN A 95 1.28 -2.00 8.07
CA ASN A 95 0.40 -0.90 7.67
C ASN A 95 -1.01 -1.14 8.19
N VAL A 96 -1.64 -0.11 8.72
CA VAL A 96 -3.02 -0.14 9.22
C VAL A 96 -3.88 0.81 8.37
N PRO A 97 -4.34 0.38 7.18
CA PRO A 97 -5.22 1.19 6.35
C PRO A 97 -6.57 1.40 7.03
N ILE A 98 -7.08 2.62 7.00
CA ILE A 98 -8.44 3.00 7.38
C ILE A 98 -9.01 3.75 6.18
N LEU A 99 -9.99 3.16 5.50
CA LEU A 99 -10.45 3.61 4.20
C LEU A 99 -11.96 3.83 4.16
N ALA A 100 -12.34 4.88 3.46
CA ALA A 100 -13.68 5.09 2.93
C ALA A 100 -13.74 4.49 1.52
N ASN A 101 -14.74 3.66 1.26
CA ASN A 101 -14.95 3.01 -0.03
C ASN A 101 -16.27 3.49 -0.60
N VAL A 102 -16.23 4.10 -1.79
CA VAL A 102 -17.41 4.57 -2.53
C VAL A 102 -17.63 3.69 -3.74
N TYR A 103 -18.74 2.96 -3.75
CA TYR A 103 -19.13 2.07 -4.84
C TYR A 103 -19.80 2.86 -5.96
N VAL A 104 -19.12 3.00 -7.10
CA VAL A 104 -19.61 3.76 -8.25
C VAL A 104 -20.49 2.93 -9.19
N VAL A 105 -20.21 1.63 -9.25
CA VAL A 105 -21.05 0.61 -9.88
C VAL A 105 -20.94 -0.68 -9.08
N LYS A 106 -21.76 -1.69 -9.42
CA LYS A 106 -21.71 -2.99 -8.73
C LYS A 106 -20.29 -3.58 -8.74
N GLY A 107 -19.74 -3.80 -7.56
CA GLY A 107 -18.42 -4.37 -7.35
C GLY A 107 -17.25 -3.39 -7.49
N LEU A 108 -17.40 -2.25 -8.16
CA LEU A 108 -16.31 -1.28 -8.35
C LEU A 108 -16.37 -0.19 -7.28
N ALA A 109 -15.34 -0.08 -6.47
CA ALA A 109 -15.21 0.94 -5.45
C ALA A 109 -13.97 1.81 -5.65
N ILE A 110 -14.13 3.11 -5.43
CA ILE A 110 -13.04 4.06 -5.23
C ILE A 110 -12.73 4.10 -3.73
N LYS A 111 -11.46 4.08 -3.39
CA LYS A 111 -10.97 4.05 -2.01
C LYS A 111 -10.09 5.25 -1.71
N LEU A 112 -10.31 5.84 -0.56
CA LEU A 112 -9.50 6.93 -0.03
C LEU A 112 -9.43 6.81 1.49
N GLY A 113 -8.28 7.14 2.08
CA GLY A 113 -8.18 7.10 3.53
C GLY A 113 -6.84 7.55 4.08
N ILE A 114 -6.54 7.03 5.25
CA ILE A 114 -5.26 7.22 5.94
C ILE A 114 -4.66 5.85 6.27
N GLN A 115 -3.35 5.80 6.32
CA GLN A 115 -2.63 4.56 6.62
C GLN A 115 -1.40 4.85 7.47
N PRO A 116 -1.50 4.74 8.79
CA PRO A 116 -0.31 4.63 9.62
C PRO A 116 0.44 3.33 9.32
N GLY A 117 1.75 3.42 9.23
CA GLY A 117 2.68 2.32 9.03
C GLY A 117 3.69 2.24 10.18
N PHE A 118 3.89 1.06 10.71
CA PHE A 118 4.84 0.79 11.77
C PHE A 118 6.02 0.01 11.21
N ASN A 119 7.22 0.61 11.23
CA ASN A 119 8.43 -0.05 10.76
C ASN A 119 8.80 -1.20 11.69
N VAL A 120 8.89 -2.40 11.14
CA VAL A 120 9.26 -3.63 11.88
C VAL A 120 10.61 -4.18 11.45
N ARG A 121 11.17 -3.68 10.35
CA ARG A 121 12.49 -4.06 9.84
C ARG A 121 13.12 -2.94 9.03
N HIS A 122 14.38 -2.63 9.33
CA HIS A 122 15.17 -1.61 8.63
C HIS A 122 16.60 -2.13 8.44
N LYS A 123 16.89 -2.61 7.22
CA LYS A 123 18.21 -3.15 6.87
C LYS A 123 18.70 -2.56 5.56
N ALA A 124 19.96 -2.17 5.52
CA ALA A 124 20.68 -1.91 4.28
C ALA A 124 21.52 -3.13 3.93
N SER A 125 21.51 -3.52 2.67
CA SER A 125 22.38 -4.55 2.13
C SER A 125 23.15 -3.95 0.96
N ALA A 126 24.47 -4.08 0.97
CA ALA A 126 25.34 -3.72 -0.14
C ALA A 126 26.05 -4.97 -0.64
N THR A 127 26.10 -5.14 -1.95
CA THR A 127 26.87 -6.23 -2.60
C THR A 127 27.95 -5.60 -3.43
N VAL A 128 29.20 -5.74 -3.00
CA VAL A 128 30.38 -5.27 -3.72
C VAL A 128 31.28 -6.48 -3.98
N SER A 129 31.65 -6.69 -5.23
CA SER A 129 32.55 -7.80 -5.64
C SER A 129 32.10 -9.19 -5.15
N GLY A 130 30.78 -9.44 -5.09
CA GLY A 130 30.22 -10.72 -4.64
C GLY A 130 30.14 -10.91 -3.11
N VAL A 131 30.58 -9.92 -2.33
CA VAL A 131 30.45 -9.93 -0.85
C VAL A 131 29.21 -9.15 -0.44
N ASN A 132 28.29 -9.81 0.27
CA ASN A 132 27.09 -9.19 0.81
C ASN A 132 27.33 -8.72 2.25
N VAL A 133 27.24 -7.42 2.47
CA VAL A 133 27.27 -6.81 3.80
C VAL A 133 25.86 -6.31 4.12
N THR A 134 25.32 -6.72 5.27
CA THR A 134 24.01 -6.27 5.75
C THR A 134 24.17 -5.61 7.11
N THR A 135 23.69 -4.38 7.24
CA THR A 135 23.71 -3.62 8.49
C THR A 135 22.32 -3.09 8.84
N ASN A 136 22.08 -2.84 10.12
CA ASN A 136 20.89 -2.13 10.56
C ASN A 136 21.11 -0.62 10.37
N LEU A 137 20.07 0.08 9.89
CA LEU A 137 20.12 1.53 9.68
C LEU A 137 19.63 2.24 10.94
N PRO A 138 20.47 3.01 11.64
CA PRO A 138 20.01 3.90 12.69
C PRO A 138 19.29 5.11 12.08
N GLY A 139 18.33 5.69 12.82
CA GLY A 139 17.67 6.95 12.44
C GLY A 139 16.45 6.82 11.53
N ILE A 140 16.00 5.60 11.18
CA ILE A 140 14.73 5.38 10.49
C ILE A 140 13.56 5.58 11.47
N LYS A 141 12.57 6.39 11.10
CA LYS A 141 11.37 6.61 11.90
C LYS A 141 10.58 5.32 12.06
N SER A 142 10.16 5.06 13.29
CA SER A 142 9.36 3.86 13.60
C SER A 142 7.92 3.94 13.08
N VAL A 143 7.41 5.15 12.85
CA VAL A 143 6.04 5.39 12.38
C VAL A 143 6.07 6.25 11.12
N ASP A 144 5.36 5.82 10.12
CA ASP A 144 5.12 6.51 8.86
C ASP A 144 3.62 6.72 8.65
N PHE A 145 3.23 7.79 7.96
CA PHE A 145 1.85 8.05 7.56
C PHE A 145 1.76 8.22 6.06
N SER A 146 0.76 7.58 5.47
CA SER A 146 0.45 7.71 4.06
C SER A 146 -1.04 7.94 3.83
N ILE A 147 -1.36 8.51 2.66
CA ILE A 147 -2.72 8.68 2.15
C ILE A 147 -2.90 7.69 0.99
N PRO A 148 -3.60 6.57 1.22
CA PRO A 148 -3.96 5.63 0.17
C PRO A 148 -5.09 6.20 -0.70
N ILE A 149 -4.90 6.14 -2.01
CA ILE A 149 -5.93 6.35 -3.03
C ILE A 149 -5.93 5.13 -3.93
N GLY A 150 -7.10 4.57 -4.23
CA GLY A 150 -7.16 3.36 -5.04
C GLY A 150 -8.52 3.03 -5.58
N VAL A 151 -8.55 1.92 -6.29
CA VAL A 151 -9.76 1.31 -6.83
C VAL A 151 -9.76 -0.17 -6.50
N SER A 152 -10.94 -0.72 -6.29
CA SER A 152 -11.09 -2.17 -6.15
C SER A 152 -12.30 -2.66 -6.94
N TYR A 153 -12.17 -3.87 -7.46
CA TYR A 153 -13.26 -4.55 -8.13
C TYR A 153 -13.54 -5.89 -7.44
N GLU A 154 -14.79 -6.07 -7.05
CA GLU A 154 -15.29 -7.29 -6.42
C GLU A 154 -16.14 -8.10 -7.40
N PHE A 155 -15.76 -9.34 -7.63
CA PHE A 155 -16.49 -10.33 -8.40
C PHE A 155 -16.71 -11.59 -7.58
N ASN A 156 -17.96 -11.94 -7.28
CA ASN A 156 -18.35 -13.16 -6.53
C ASN A 156 -17.66 -13.37 -5.17
N ARG A 157 -17.18 -12.38 -4.49
CA ARG A 157 -16.36 -12.39 -3.26
C ARG A 157 -14.86 -12.30 -3.51
N PHE A 158 -14.36 -12.52 -4.71
CA PHE A 158 -12.98 -12.20 -5.05
C PHE A 158 -12.83 -10.70 -5.25
N VAL A 159 -11.76 -10.13 -4.73
CA VAL A 159 -11.48 -8.70 -4.83
C VAL A 159 -10.09 -8.49 -5.38
N ILE A 160 -10.01 -7.70 -6.43
CA ILE A 160 -8.77 -7.12 -6.94
C ILE A 160 -8.73 -5.67 -6.48
N ASP A 161 -7.61 -5.23 -5.93
CA ASP A 161 -7.46 -3.91 -5.34
C ASP A 161 -6.11 -3.32 -5.77
N GLY A 162 -6.16 -2.15 -6.38
CA GLY A 162 -4.99 -1.35 -6.77
C GLY A 162 -4.98 -0.04 -6.00
N ARG A 163 -3.88 0.26 -5.31
CA ARG A 163 -3.71 1.48 -4.50
C ARG A 163 -2.40 2.15 -4.79
N TYR A 164 -2.42 3.47 -4.69
CA TYR A 164 -1.22 4.27 -4.54
C TYR A 164 -1.22 4.91 -3.15
N ASN A 165 -0.16 4.67 -2.40
CA ASN A 165 0.01 5.20 -1.04
C ASN A 165 1.01 6.35 -1.10
N PHE A 166 0.49 7.58 -0.92
CA PHE A 166 1.30 8.80 -0.85
C PHE A 166 1.85 8.97 0.56
N GLY A 167 3.16 8.83 0.75
CA GLY A 167 3.81 9.14 2.02
C GLY A 167 3.71 10.62 2.34
N VAL A 168 3.25 10.95 3.53
CA VAL A 168 3.16 12.34 4.02
C VAL A 168 4.20 12.67 5.06
N THR A 169 4.76 11.68 5.73
CA THR A 169 5.84 11.84 6.71
C THR A 169 7.21 11.64 6.07
N LYS A 170 8.20 12.34 6.60
CA LYS A 170 9.61 12.14 6.25
C LYS A 170 10.14 10.88 6.91
N LEU A 171 10.87 10.05 6.16
CA LEU A 171 11.45 8.78 6.63
C LEU A 171 12.64 8.97 7.55
N ILE A 172 13.44 10.00 7.29
CA ILE A 172 14.67 10.33 8.01
C ILE A 172 14.60 11.79 8.43
N ASP A 173 15.05 12.09 9.65
CA ASP A 173 15.15 13.46 10.11
C ASP A 173 16.22 14.23 9.30
N GLY A 174 15.82 15.36 8.72
CA GLY A 174 16.70 16.21 7.92
C GLY A 174 16.68 15.96 6.41
N ALA A 175 15.99 14.94 5.91
CA ALA A 175 15.78 14.68 4.49
C ALA A 175 14.29 14.81 4.11
N ASP A 176 13.99 15.30 2.90
CA ASP A 176 12.61 15.40 2.39
C ASP A 176 12.08 14.09 1.77
N SER A 177 12.77 12.98 2.01
CA SER A 177 12.45 11.67 1.49
C SER A 177 11.13 11.13 2.06
N LYS A 178 10.20 10.74 1.19
CA LYS A 178 8.88 10.16 1.53
C LYS A 178 8.67 8.85 0.78
N HIS A 179 7.85 7.98 1.35
CA HIS A 179 7.43 6.77 0.65
C HIS A 179 6.47 7.07 -0.51
N SER A 180 6.68 6.37 -1.61
CA SER A 180 5.78 6.29 -2.75
C SER A 180 5.57 4.82 -3.06
N VAL A 181 4.36 4.30 -2.79
CA VAL A 181 4.12 2.85 -2.89
C VAL A 181 2.89 2.58 -3.74
N PHE A 182 3.10 1.94 -4.88
CA PHE A 182 2.03 1.33 -5.65
C PHE A 182 1.81 -0.09 -5.15
N GLN A 183 0.56 -0.43 -4.79
CA GLN A 183 0.18 -1.72 -4.22
C GLN A 183 -0.92 -2.36 -5.07
N PHE A 184 -0.75 -3.64 -5.38
CA PHE A 184 -1.76 -4.46 -6.04
C PHE A 184 -2.00 -5.71 -5.21
N THR A 185 -3.26 -5.95 -4.83
CA THR A 185 -3.63 -7.11 -3.99
C THR A 185 -4.83 -7.86 -4.53
N PHE A 186 -4.83 -9.15 -4.28
CA PHE A 186 -5.94 -10.06 -4.49
C PHE A 186 -6.44 -10.56 -3.13
N GLY A 187 -7.74 -10.62 -2.94
CA GLY A 187 -8.34 -11.05 -1.71
C GLY A 187 -9.66 -11.78 -1.92
N TYR A 188 -10.16 -12.36 -0.84
CA TYR A 188 -11.46 -13.02 -0.81
C TYR A 188 -12.27 -12.51 0.38
N LYS A 189 -13.53 -12.12 0.16
CA LYS A 189 -14.42 -11.62 1.20
C LYS A 189 -15.28 -12.73 1.80
N PHE A 190 -15.28 -12.79 3.13
CA PHE A 190 -16.17 -13.61 3.94
C PHE A 190 -17.16 -12.71 4.67
N ALA A 191 -18.43 -13.12 4.75
CA ALA A 191 -19.38 -12.51 5.68
C ALA A 191 -19.07 -12.98 7.12
N LEU A 192 -19.25 -12.08 8.08
CA LEU A 192 -19.24 -12.39 9.52
C LEU A 192 -20.64 -12.40 10.06
#